data_18bbb44dd2488e9b4ec0afc1b75e9174
#
_entry.id   18bbb44dd2488e9b4ec0afc1b75e9174
#
_cell.length_a   1.000
_cell.length_b   1.000
_cell.length_c   1.000
_cell.angle_alpha   90.00
_cell.angle_beta   90.00
_cell.angle_gamma   90.00
#
_symmetry.space_group_name_H-M   'P 1'
#
loop_
_entity.id
_entity.type
_entity.pdbx_description
1 polymer ?
#
loop_
_entity_poly.entity_id
_entity_poly.type
_entity_poly.pdbx_seq_one_letter_code
_entity_poly.pdbx_strand_id
1 'polypeptide(L)'
;MTEITAKTPWAGHTGDVPLHLDYFDGSMFEALELVAKKYPRNIAFDFMGKPTTYPQMIEEIKKCARSLKTIGVRAGDKVTIAMPNCPQAIYMFYAVNLVGGIANMIHPLSAEKEIEFYLNESESVTAITLDQFYNKFESIRQNTKVVNIIIASVKDELSKPVRAGYMLTEGRKIAKIPKDAPVIRWKEFMNMGKACFWNYSVKRTGDDPAVILYSGGTTGTTKGIVLTNRNFNALGQQIIAANPMFNPGDKMLAAMPLFHGFGLGVCVHTMLSQGGRCILVPRFTAKSYAKLITKYHCNFIAGVPTLYEALLRLPSMEGADLSSLKGVFSGGDSLSIELKKKLDKFLYAHGAPVQVREGYGTTETVTACCLTPPHMFKEGSIGVPFPDTYIKIVEPGTDQEVPYGTEGEILLAGPTVMKEYMKHPDETAQTLRRHADGLTWVYTGDLGTMDSEGFVYFRGRAKRMIVSSGYNVYPGQIENILDANEMVQMSCVIGIPDAYRMQKVKAFVKLAAGIPANDATRQALMSYCSKHIAKYAMPCDIEFRDELPKTLVGKVAYRVLEEEEQAKHAAETPAAPAEEEKK
;
A
#
# COMPACT_ATOMS: atom_id res chain seq x y z
N MET A 1 33.79 7.43 4.67
CA MET A 1 32.39 7.19 5.06
C MET A 1 32.18 7.98 6.33
N THR A 2 31.21 8.87 6.36
CA THR A 2 30.85 9.61 7.58
C THR A 2 30.25 8.59 8.56
N GLU A 3 30.74 8.57 9.78
CA GLU A 3 30.25 7.64 10.81
C GLU A 3 28.79 8.00 11.11
N ILE A 4 27.89 7.01 11.04
CA ILE A 4 26.46 7.22 11.35
C ILE A 4 26.34 7.26 12.87
N THR A 5 25.90 8.38 13.40
CA THR A 5 25.77 8.61 14.85
C THR A 5 24.31 8.56 15.34
N ALA A 6 23.39 8.09 14.51
CA ALA A 6 21.98 7.95 14.86
C ALA A 6 21.78 6.92 15.99
N LYS A 7 20.91 7.26 16.95
CA LYS A 7 20.59 6.38 18.09
C LYS A 7 19.77 5.18 17.64
N THR A 8 20.01 4.01 18.24
CA THR A 8 19.29 2.76 17.97
C THR A 8 18.79 2.13 19.28
N PRO A 9 17.84 2.77 20.00
CA PRO A 9 17.38 2.27 21.31
C PRO A 9 16.71 0.89 21.20
N TRP A 10 16.22 0.51 20.01
CA TRP A 10 15.64 -0.80 19.74
C TRP A 10 16.65 -1.96 19.60
N ALA A 11 17.95 -1.68 19.62
CA ALA A 11 19.00 -2.70 19.35
C ALA A 11 18.91 -3.95 20.24
N GLY A 12 18.46 -3.79 21.49
CA GLY A 12 18.23 -4.89 22.42
C GLY A 12 16.87 -5.60 22.27
N HIS A 13 16.02 -5.15 21.36
CA HIS A 13 14.61 -5.55 21.26
C HIS A 13 14.21 -6.09 19.88
N THR A 14 15.20 -6.36 19.02
CA THR A 14 14.97 -6.95 17.68
C THR A 14 14.96 -8.48 17.70
N GLY A 15 15.29 -9.11 18.83
CA GLY A 15 15.51 -10.56 18.92
C GLY A 15 16.71 -10.99 18.06
N ASP A 16 16.54 -12.04 17.26
CA ASP A 16 17.57 -12.55 16.33
C ASP A 16 17.68 -11.75 15.02
N VAL A 17 16.91 -10.66 14.85
CA VAL A 17 16.97 -9.82 13.66
C VAL A 17 18.21 -8.94 13.73
N PRO A 18 19.14 -9.04 12.73
CA PRO A 18 20.36 -8.23 12.73
C PRO A 18 20.04 -6.74 12.55
N LEU A 19 20.90 -5.87 13.11
CA LEU A 19 20.75 -4.42 12.93
C LEU A 19 21.22 -3.95 11.55
N HIS A 20 22.11 -4.71 10.92
CA HIS A 20 22.72 -4.38 9.62
C HIS A 20 22.61 -5.55 8.65
N LEU A 21 22.43 -5.25 7.37
CA LEU A 21 22.39 -6.22 6.27
C LEU A 21 23.32 -5.81 5.15
N ASP A 22 23.86 -6.79 4.44
CA ASP A 22 24.55 -6.58 3.17
C ASP A 22 23.50 -6.54 2.04
N TYR A 23 23.29 -5.35 1.49
CA TYR A 23 22.27 -5.15 0.48
C TYR A 23 22.78 -5.46 -0.93
N PHE A 24 21.95 -6.17 -1.70
CA PHE A 24 22.23 -6.44 -3.09
C PHE A 24 22.25 -5.15 -3.93
N ASP A 25 23.37 -4.86 -4.56
CA ASP A 25 23.58 -3.67 -5.39
C ASP A 25 23.44 -3.99 -6.88
N GLY A 26 22.23 -4.27 -7.32
CA GLY A 26 21.87 -4.56 -8.70
C GLY A 26 20.41 -4.23 -8.98
N SER A 27 19.97 -4.54 -10.19
CA SER A 27 18.57 -4.35 -10.56
C SER A 27 17.65 -5.36 -9.86
N MET A 28 16.35 -5.02 -9.78
CA MET A 28 15.34 -5.96 -9.27
C MET A 28 15.25 -7.23 -10.14
N PHE A 29 15.44 -7.10 -11.45
CA PHE A 29 15.47 -8.27 -12.34
C PHE A 29 16.69 -9.18 -12.07
N GLU A 30 17.87 -8.62 -11.85
CA GLU A 30 19.07 -9.41 -11.50
C GLU A 30 18.86 -10.20 -10.21
N ALA A 31 18.21 -9.60 -9.19
CA ALA A 31 17.86 -10.31 -7.97
C ALA A 31 16.98 -11.54 -8.27
N LEU A 32 15.97 -11.40 -9.14
CA LEU A 32 15.13 -12.52 -9.55
C LEU A 32 15.91 -13.59 -10.34
N GLU A 33 16.81 -13.18 -11.22
CA GLU A 33 17.60 -14.12 -12.01
C GLU A 33 18.54 -14.96 -11.13
N LEU A 34 19.11 -14.36 -10.09
CA LEU A 34 19.90 -15.08 -9.09
C LEU A 34 19.05 -16.11 -8.34
N VAL A 35 17.84 -15.76 -7.93
CA VAL A 35 16.90 -16.66 -7.28
C VAL A 35 16.47 -17.80 -8.21
N ALA A 36 16.18 -17.50 -9.48
CA ALA A 36 15.83 -18.53 -10.47
C ALA A 36 16.96 -19.54 -10.70
N LYS A 37 18.22 -19.10 -10.66
CA LYS A 37 19.40 -19.98 -10.70
C LYS A 37 19.54 -20.83 -9.44
N LYS A 38 19.28 -20.23 -8.27
CA LYS A 38 19.42 -20.90 -6.97
C LYS A 38 18.30 -21.91 -6.70
N TYR A 39 17.07 -21.60 -7.15
CA TYR A 39 15.88 -22.41 -6.90
C TYR A 39 15.12 -22.75 -8.19
N PRO A 40 15.73 -23.46 -9.17
CA PRO A 40 15.14 -23.65 -10.51
C PRO A 40 13.87 -24.49 -10.54
N ARG A 41 13.57 -25.24 -9.47
CA ARG A 41 12.35 -26.07 -9.36
C ARG A 41 11.23 -25.39 -8.61
N ASN A 42 11.49 -24.26 -7.94
CA ASN A 42 10.46 -23.57 -7.17
C ASN A 42 9.43 -22.90 -8.08
N ILE A 43 8.21 -22.83 -7.59
CA ILE A 43 7.12 -22.09 -8.22
C ILE A 43 7.25 -20.64 -7.77
N ALA A 44 7.33 -19.70 -8.72
CA ALA A 44 7.36 -18.26 -8.46
C ALA A 44 5.97 -17.74 -8.10
N PHE A 45 4.96 -18.13 -8.86
CA PHE A 45 3.58 -17.74 -8.56
C PHE A 45 2.53 -18.73 -9.09
N ASP A 46 1.34 -18.65 -8.52
CA ASP A 46 0.11 -19.25 -9.02
C ASP A 46 -0.87 -18.17 -9.47
N PHE A 47 -1.47 -18.38 -10.61
CA PHE A 47 -2.54 -17.56 -11.12
C PHE A 47 -3.75 -18.41 -11.49
N MET A 48 -4.84 -18.30 -10.73
CA MET A 48 -6.09 -19.03 -10.95
C MET A 48 -5.90 -20.55 -11.14
N GLY A 49 -4.98 -21.14 -10.36
CA GLY A 49 -4.69 -22.58 -10.39
C GLY A 49 -3.64 -23.00 -11.41
N LYS A 50 -3.03 -22.07 -12.13
CA LYS A 50 -1.91 -22.34 -13.04
C LYS A 50 -0.60 -21.90 -12.37
N PRO A 51 0.26 -22.85 -11.94
CA PRO A 51 1.58 -22.52 -11.40
C PRO A 51 2.54 -22.13 -12.52
N THR A 52 3.47 -21.22 -12.19
CA THR A 52 4.59 -20.81 -13.06
C THR A 52 5.89 -20.91 -12.26
N THR A 53 6.87 -21.64 -12.78
CA THR A 53 8.18 -21.77 -12.13
C THR A 53 9.04 -20.53 -12.34
N TYR A 54 10.11 -20.38 -11.52
CA TYR A 54 11.06 -19.27 -11.69
C TYR A 54 11.66 -19.22 -13.09
N PRO A 55 12.21 -20.31 -13.66
CA PRO A 55 12.73 -20.27 -15.03
C PRO A 55 11.69 -19.88 -16.08
N GLN A 56 10.44 -20.38 -15.97
CA GLN A 56 9.37 -19.99 -16.88
C GLN A 56 9.06 -18.49 -16.78
N MET A 57 8.98 -17.95 -15.55
CA MET A 57 8.78 -16.52 -15.32
C MET A 57 9.89 -15.69 -15.95
N ILE A 58 11.16 -16.04 -15.74
CA ILE A 58 12.33 -15.34 -16.31
C ILE A 58 12.27 -15.34 -17.85
N GLU A 59 11.91 -16.45 -18.48
CA GLU A 59 11.78 -16.53 -19.93
C GLU A 59 10.66 -15.61 -20.47
N GLU A 60 9.50 -15.55 -19.81
CA GLU A 60 8.43 -14.64 -20.21
C GLU A 60 8.83 -13.16 -20.00
N ILE A 61 9.54 -12.83 -18.91
CA ILE A 61 10.09 -11.50 -18.68
C ILE A 61 11.06 -11.11 -19.81
N LYS A 62 11.98 -12.01 -20.19
CA LYS A 62 12.94 -11.77 -21.28
C LYS A 62 12.24 -11.59 -22.65
N LYS A 63 11.14 -12.32 -22.91
CA LYS A 63 10.31 -12.09 -24.10
C LYS A 63 9.66 -10.72 -24.10
N CYS A 64 9.05 -10.32 -22.97
CA CYS A 64 8.52 -8.98 -22.78
C CYS A 64 9.57 -7.90 -23.02
N ALA A 65 10.76 -8.05 -22.45
CA ALA A 65 11.87 -7.11 -22.58
C ALA A 65 12.29 -6.92 -24.05
N ARG A 66 12.43 -8.02 -24.79
CA ARG A 66 12.70 -7.97 -26.23
C ARG A 66 11.59 -7.24 -26.99
N SER A 67 10.33 -7.50 -26.65
CA SER A 67 9.19 -6.83 -27.29
C SER A 67 9.16 -5.32 -26.98
N LEU A 68 9.44 -4.92 -25.73
CA LEU A 68 9.58 -3.51 -25.35
C LEU A 68 10.65 -2.80 -26.20
N LYS A 69 11.79 -3.43 -26.40
CA LYS A 69 12.85 -2.89 -27.28
C LYS A 69 12.42 -2.78 -28.74
N THR A 70 11.67 -3.77 -29.24
CA THR A 70 11.17 -3.78 -30.62
C THR A 70 10.17 -2.64 -30.87
N ILE A 71 9.34 -2.28 -29.88
CA ILE A 71 8.41 -1.14 -29.99
C ILE A 71 9.05 0.20 -29.62
N GLY A 72 10.36 0.25 -29.41
CA GLY A 72 11.14 1.48 -29.26
C GLY A 72 11.34 1.98 -27.82
N VAL A 73 11.02 1.20 -26.79
CA VAL A 73 11.27 1.58 -25.39
C VAL A 73 12.77 1.64 -25.11
N ARG A 74 13.24 2.74 -24.53
CA ARG A 74 14.64 3.03 -24.20
C ARG A 74 14.87 3.05 -22.70
N ALA A 75 16.14 3.02 -22.30
CA ALA A 75 16.51 3.26 -20.91
C ALA A 75 16.06 4.66 -20.47
N GLY A 76 15.48 4.73 -19.27
CA GLY A 76 14.88 5.96 -18.70
C GLY A 76 13.45 6.25 -19.13
N ASP A 77 12.93 5.59 -20.18
CA ASP A 77 11.51 5.74 -20.55
C ASP A 77 10.60 5.19 -19.45
N LYS A 78 9.46 5.84 -19.29
CA LYS A 78 8.42 5.38 -18.35
C LYS A 78 7.39 4.54 -19.10
N VAL A 79 7.07 3.40 -18.52
CA VAL A 79 6.06 2.48 -19.01
C VAL A 79 4.97 2.35 -17.94
N THR A 80 3.77 2.83 -18.28
CA THR A 80 2.63 2.74 -17.35
C THR A 80 2.06 1.33 -17.33
N ILE A 81 1.93 0.78 -16.12
CA ILE A 81 1.34 -0.53 -15.85
C ILE A 81 0.05 -0.32 -15.06
N ALA A 82 -1.08 -0.36 -15.75
CA ALA A 82 -2.43 -0.23 -15.18
C ALA A 82 -3.12 -1.59 -15.15
N MET A 83 -2.63 -2.47 -14.29
CA MET A 83 -2.98 -3.89 -14.28
C MET A 83 -3.33 -4.37 -12.87
N PRO A 84 -4.25 -5.35 -12.73
CA PRO A 84 -4.41 -6.07 -11.46
C PRO A 84 -3.27 -7.05 -11.23
N ASN A 85 -3.31 -7.77 -10.10
CA ASN A 85 -2.34 -8.81 -9.77
C ASN A 85 -2.47 -10.01 -10.72
N CYS A 86 -1.74 -9.99 -11.81
CA CYS A 86 -1.76 -11.03 -12.85
C CYS A 86 -0.36 -11.25 -13.44
N PRO A 87 -0.11 -12.38 -14.13
CA PRO A 87 1.20 -12.70 -14.70
C PRO A 87 1.75 -11.63 -15.63
N GLN A 88 0.90 -11.05 -16.50
CA GLN A 88 1.33 -10.03 -17.44
C GLN A 88 1.85 -8.77 -16.73
N ALA A 89 1.27 -8.39 -15.58
CA ALA A 89 1.76 -7.29 -14.77
C ALA A 89 3.16 -7.59 -14.22
N ILE A 90 3.39 -8.81 -13.73
CA ILE A 90 4.70 -9.27 -13.24
C ILE A 90 5.73 -9.26 -14.37
N TYR A 91 5.40 -9.87 -15.51
CA TYR A 91 6.30 -9.92 -16.65
C TYR A 91 6.68 -8.53 -17.14
N MET A 92 5.70 -7.64 -17.29
CA MET A 92 5.92 -6.28 -17.74
C MET A 92 6.76 -5.48 -16.74
N PHE A 93 6.46 -5.57 -15.44
CA PHE A 93 7.19 -4.86 -14.39
C PHE A 93 8.70 -5.13 -14.44
N TYR A 94 9.08 -6.41 -14.44
CA TYR A 94 10.50 -6.78 -14.50
C TYR A 94 11.12 -6.63 -15.89
N ALA A 95 10.32 -6.72 -16.95
CA ALA A 95 10.81 -6.45 -18.31
C ALA A 95 11.17 -4.97 -18.50
N VAL A 96 10.37 -4.06 -17.97
CA VAL A 96 10.66 -2.61 -17.94
C VAL A 96 11.97 -2.37 -17.18
N ASN A 97 12.15 -3.01 -16.03
CA ASN A 97 13.39 -2.91 -15.26
C ASN A 97 14.61 -3.45 -16.05
N LEU A 98 14.46 -4.61 -16.72
CA LEU A 98 15.53 -5.24 -17.52
C LEU A 98 15.98 -4.38 -18.72
N VAL A 99 15.05 -3.67 -19.38
CA VAL A 99 15.41 -2.77 -20.48
C VAL A 99 15.90 -1.40 -20.03
N GLY A 100 15.99 -1.18 -18.71
CA GLY A 100 16.45 0.07 -18.10
C GLY A 100 15.37 1.16 -18.02
N GLY A 101 14.11 0.82 -18.27
CA GLY A 101 12.96 1.72 -18.11
C GLY A 101 12.53 1.87 -16.65
N ILE A 102 11.52 2.70 -16.42
CA ILE A 102 10.92 2.98 -15.11
C ILE A 102 9.44 2.57 -15.17
N ALA A 103 9.04 1.67 -14.28
CA ALA A 103 7.66 1.20 -14.20
C ALA A 103 6.78 2.24 -13.49
N ASN A 104 5.84 2.83 -14.20
CA ASN A 104 4.86 3.76 -13.68
C ASN A 104 3.60 2.98 -13.28
N MET A 105 3.40 2.73 -11.98
CA MET A 105 2.37 1.84 -11.47
C MET A 105 1.11 2.63 -11.09
N ILE A 106 0.00 2.39 -11.80
CA ILE A 106 -1.26 3.09 -11.52
C ILE A 106 -2.43 2.11 -11.32
N HIS A 107 -3.47 2.60 -10.66
CA HIS A 107 -4.67 1.80 -10.44
C HIS A 107 -5.47 1.61 -11.75
N PRO A 108 -5.78 0.38 -12.16
CA PRO A 108 -6.50 0.13 -13.42
C PRO A 108 -7.97 0.63 -13.40
N LEU A 109 -8.54 0.86 -12.21
CA LEU A 109 -9.91 1.38 -12.06
C LEU A 109 -9.97 2.90 -11.93
N SER A 110 -8.83 3.62 -11.91
CA SER A 110 -8.82 5.08 -11.89
C SER A 110 -9.73 5.70 -12.95
N ALA A 111 -10.26 6.87 -12.66
CA ALA A 111 -11.04 7.64 -13.62
C ALA A 111 -10.18 8.09 -14.81
N GLU A 112 -10.80 8.37 -15.95
CA GLU A 112 -10.08 8.78 -17.17
C GLU A 112 -9.16 9.97 -16.94
N LYS A 113 -9.64 11.00 -16.24
CA LYS A 113 -8.83 12.19 -15.90
C LYS A 113 -7.66 11.90 -14.96
N GLU A 114 -7.80 10.95 -14.04
CA GLU A 114 -6.68 10.51 -13.20
C GLU A 114 -5.63 9.76 -14.03
N ILE A 115 -6.08 8.87 -14.94
CA ILE A 115 -5.17 8.15 -15.83
C ILE A 115 -4.44 9.15 -16.74
N GLU A 116 -5.14 10.13 -17.32
CA GLU A 116 -4.56 11.20 -18.12
C GLU A 116 -3.49 11.97 -17.33
N PHE A 117 -3.79 12.33 -16.08
CA PHE A 117 -2.84 12.96 -15.17
C PHE A 117 -1.59 12.11 -14.96
N TYR A 118 -1.73 10.82 -14.60
CA TYR A 118 -0.59 9.93 -14.36
C TYR A 118 0.29 9.72 -15.58
N LEU A 119 -0.31 9.61 -16.75
CA LEU A 119 0.41 9.45 -18.03
C LEU A 119 1.21 10.71 -18.39
N ASN A 120 0.63 11.90 -18.19
CA ASN A 120 1.28 13.17 -18.45
C ASN A 120 2.33 13.51 -17.41
N GLU A 121 2.05 13.25 -16.13
CA GLU A 121 3.00 13.45 -15.03
C GLU A 121 4.26 12.60 -15.22
N SER A 122 4.09 11.32 -15.52
CA SER A 122 5.22 10.42 -15.79
C SER A 122 5.83 10.59 -17.19
N GLU A 123 5.16 11.26 -18.12
CA GLU A 123 5.53 11.30 -19.53
C GLU A 123 5.71 9.89 -20.13
N SER A 124 4.81 8.99 -19.77
CA SER A 124 4.87 7.60 -20.23
C SER A 124 4.74 7.49 -21.75
N VAL A 125 5.67 6.76 -22.37
CA VAL A 125 5.65 6.52 -23.82
C VAL A 125 4.87 5.26 -24.22
N THR A 126 4.69 4.34 -23.27
CA THR A 126 3.98 3.07 -23.45
C THR A 126 3.09 2.82 -22.23
N ALA A 127 1.90 2.29 -22.47
CA ALA A 127 0.99 1.85 -21.41
C ALA A 127 0.52 0.42 -21.67
N ILE A 128 0.36 -0.37 -20.60
CA ILE A 128 -0.31 -1.68 -20.64
C ILE A 128 -1.53 -1.66 -19.72
N THR A 129 -2.64 -2.21 -20.21
CA THR A 129 -3.86 -2.40 -19.44
C THR A 129 -4.63 -3.63 -19.91
N LEU A 130 -5.72 -3.97 -19.19
CA LEU A 130 -6.62 -5.06 -19.62
C LEU A 130 -7.64 -4.58 -20.66
N ASP A 131 -8.12 -5.54 -21.45
CA ASP A 131 -9.17 -5.36 -22.46
C ASP A 131 -10.43 -4.66 -21.94
N GLN A 132 -10.82 -4.93 -20.69
CA GLN A 132 -11.96 -4.28 -20.04
C GLN A 132 -11.77 -2.78 -19.77
N PHE A 133 -10.54 -2.26 -19.79
CA PHE A 133 -10.22 -0.84 -19.53
C PHE A 133 -9.80 -0.08 -20.78
N TYR A 134 -9.81 -0.72 -21.95
CA TYR A 134 -9.41 -0.14 -23.22
C TYR A 134 -10.01 1.25 -23.46
N ASN A 135 -11.33 1.39 -23.31
CA ASN A 135 -12.04 2.64 -23.60
C ASN A 135 -11.49 3.83 -22.79
N LYS A 136 -11.08 3.61 -21.54
CA LYS A 136 -10.51 4.67 -20.69
C LYS A 136 -9.17 5.19 -21.23
N PHE A 137 -8.35 4.31 -21.80
CA PHE A 137 -7.06 4.70 -22.38
C PHE A 137 -7.21 5.30 -23.76
N GLU A 138 -8.15 4.81 -24.55
CA GLU A 138 -8.41 5.35 -25.90
C GLU A 138 -9.00 6.75 -25.84
N SER A 139 -9.92 7.03 -24.89
CA SER A 139 -10.57 8.34 -24.75
C SER A 139 -9.59 9.48 -24.44
N ILE A 140 -8.48 9.18 -23.76
CA ILE A 140 -7.48 10.17 -23.32
C ILE A 140 -6.18 10.15 -24.14
N ARG A 141 -6.04 9.20 -25.06
CA ARG A 141 -4.79 8.94 -25.80
C ARG A 141 -4.20 10.19 -26.43
N GLN A 142 -5.04 10.97 -27.12
CA GLN A 142 -4.59 12.18 -27.83
C GLN A 142 -4.11 13.30 -26.89
N ASN A 143 -4.49 13.23 -25.63
CA ASN A 143 -4.10 14.19 -24.59
C ASN A 143 -2.79 13.81 -23.88
N THR A 144 -2.12 12.73 -24.31
CA THR A 144 -0.94 12.17 -23.65
C THR A 144 0.20 11.92 -24.64
N LYS A 145 1.40 11.68 -24.11
CA LYS A 145 2.58 11.31 -24.91
C LYS A 145 2.66 9.81 -25.22
N VAL A 146 1.64 9.02 -24.89
CA VAL A 146 1.64 7.57 -25.08
C VAL A 146 1.58 7.22 -26.56
N VAL A 147 2.63 6.59 -27.05
CA VAL A 147 2.75 6.09 -28.43
C VAL A 147 2.12 4.69 -28.53
N ASN A 148 2.46 3.80 -27.60
CA ASN A 148 2.04 2.41 -27.64
C ASN A 148 1.05 2.09 -26.49
N ILE A 149 -0.11 1.54 -26.82
CA ILE A 149 -1.04 0.96 -25.85
C ILE A 149 -1.07 -0.55 -26.05
N ILE A 150 -0.62 -1.29 -25.05
CA ILE A 150 -0.62 -2.76 -25.04
C ILE A 150 -1.86 -3.23 -24.30
N ILE A 151 -2.65 -4.08 -24.95
CA ILE A 151 -3.86 -4.63 -24.37
C ILE A 151 -3.68 -6.10 -24.07
N ALA A 152 -3.70 -6.42 -22.79
CA ALA A 152 -3.70 -7.78 -22.27
C ALA A 152 -5.12 -8.25 -21.93
N SER A 153 -5.30 -9.55 -21.79
CA SER A 153 -6.54 -10.14 -21.27
C SER A 153 -6.23 -11.19 -20.22
N VAL A 154 -7.04 -11.25 -19.18
CA VAL A 154 -6.92 -12.28 -18.14
C VAL A 154 -6.91 -13.69 -18.73
N LYS A 155 -7.71 -13.93 -19.79
CA LYS A 155 -7.80 -15.22 -20.48
C LYS A 155 -6.49 -15.71 -21.10
N ASP A 156 -5.54 -14.80 -21.39
CA ASP A 156 -4.28 -15.16 -22.07
C ASP A 156 -3.40 -16.05 -21.17
N GLU A 157 -3.52 -15.91 -19.86
CA GLU A 157 -2.72 -16.66 -18.86
C GLU A 157 -3.49 -17.82 -18.19
N LEU A 158 -4.75 -18.03 -18.53
CA LEU A 158 -5.55 -19.09 -17.96
C LEU A 158 -5.25 -20.47 -18.59
N SER A 159 -5.34 -21.54 -17.78
CA SER A 159 -5.37 -22.90 -18.31
C SER A 159 -6.60 -23.13 -19.21
N LYS A 160 -6.51 -24.07 -20.14
CA LYS A 160 -7.59 -24.30 -21.13
C LYS A 160 -8.98 -24.46 -20.50
N PRO A 161 -9.22 -25.29 -19.44
CA PRO A 161 -10.55 -25.43 -18.85
C PRO A 161 -11.02 -24.16 -18.13
N VAL A 162 -10.13 -23.48 -17.39
CA VAL A 162 -10.46 -22.23 -16.68
C VAL A 162 -10.76 -21.11 -17.69
N ARG A 163 -10.03 -21.06 -18.79
CA ARG A 163 -10.26 -20.11 -19.89
C ARG A 163 -11.64 -20.31 -20.52
N ALA A 164 -12.05 -21.56 -20.76
CA ALA A 164 -13.39 -21.85 -21.30
C ALA A 164 -14.49 -21.33 -20.36
N GLY A 165 -14.38 -21.62 -19.05
CA GLY A 165 -15.30 -21.11 -18.04
C GLY A 165 -15.32 -19.58 -17.95
N TYR A 166 -14.15 -18.93 -17.96
CA TYR A 166 -14.03 -17.48 -18.00
C TYR A 166 -14.73 -16.85 -19.21
N MET A 167 -14.54 -17.42 -20.40
CA MET A 167 -15.17 -16.91 -21.63
C MET A 167 -16.70 -17.04 -21.62
N LEU A 168 -17.24 -18.02 -20.89
CA LEU A 168 -18.69 -18.18 -20.73
C LEU A 168 -19.31 -17.25 -19.70
N THR A 169 -18.53 -16.71 -18.78
CA THR A 169 -18.96 -15.87 -17.66
C THR A 169 -18.49 -14.42 -17.82
N GLU A 170 -17.36 -14.08 -17.26
CA GLU A 170 -16.83 -12.70 -17.21
C GLU A 170 -16.40 -12.20 -18.59
N GLY A 171 -15.82 -13.06 -19.44
CA GLY A 171 -15.35 -12.68 -20.77
C GLY A 171 -16.45 -12.18 -21.72
N ARG A 172 -17.71 -12.57 -21.48
CA ARG A 172 -18.87 -12.06 -22.26
C ARG A 172 -19.22 -10.62 -21.96
N LYS A 173 -18.86 -10.13 -20.76
CA LYS A 173 -19.18 -8.77 -20.31
C LYS A 173 -18.21 -7.74 -20.86
N ILE A 174 -17.05 -8.18 -21.39
CA ILE A 174 -16.01 -7.30 -21.90
C ILE A 174 -16.38 -6.84 -23.31
N ALA A 175 -16.41 -5.53 -23.52
CA ALA A 175 -16.66 -4.93 -24.83
C ALA A 175 -15.58 -5.38 -25.83
N LYS A 176 -16.01 -5.64 -27.07
CA LYS A 176 -15.08 -6.00 -28.14
C LYS A 176 -14.28 -4.77 -28.58
N ILE A 177 -12.97 -4.88 -28.52
CA ILE A 177 -12.06 -3.87 -29.06
C ILE A 177 -12.09 -3.98 -30.61
N PRO A 178 -12.28 -2.87 -31.35
CA PRO A 178 -12.24 -2.86 -32.82
C PRO A 178 -10.98 -3.56 -33.35
N LYS A 179 -11.11 -4.22 -34.50
CA LYS A 179 -9.95 -4.93 -35.07
C LYS A 179 -8.85 -3.98 -35.57
N ASP A 180 -9.27 -2.81 -36.02
CA ASP A 180 -8.46 -1.70 -36.52
C ASP A 180 -8.02 -0.71 -35.43
N ALA A 181 -8.38 -0.96 -34.17
CA ALA A 181 -7.92 -0.14 -33.05
C ALA A 181 -6.37 -0.06 -33.01
N PRO A 182 -5.81 1.15 -32.85
CA PRO A 182 -4.37 1.37 -32.90
C PRO A 182 -3.68 0.92 -31.58
N VAL A 183 -3.86 -0.35 -31.24
CA VAL A 183 -3.31 -0.99 -30.02
C VAL A 183 -2.55 -2.26 -30.37
N ILE A 184 -1.60 -2.61 -29.53
CA ILE A 184 -0.83 -3.84 -29.66
C ILE A 184 -1.47 -4.89 -28.72
N ARG A 185 -1.97 -5.98 -29.26
CA ARG A 185 -2.56 -7.06 -28.45
C ARG A 185 -1.47 -7.88 -27.79
N TRP A 186 -1.70 -8.38 -26.57
CA TRP A 186 -0.69 -9.10 -25.77
C TRP A 186 0.04 -10.20 -26.55
N LYS A 187 -0.69 -11.04 -27.28
CA LYS A 187 -0.08 -12.10 -28.08
C LYS A 187 0.80 -11.57 -29.21
N GLU A 188 0.39 -10.51 -29.84
CA GLU A 188 1.15 -9.81 -30.87
C GLU A 188 2.41 -9.20 -30.26
N PHE A 189 2.26 -8.44 -29.17
CA PHE A 189 3.36 -7.88 -28.42
C PHE A 189 4.41 -8.93 -28.07
N MET A 190 4.02 -10.07 -27.47
CA MET A 190 4.93 -11.15 -27.10
C MET A 190 5.64 -11.78 -28.31
N ASN A 191 5.03 -11.74 -29.49
CA ASN A 191 5.65 -12.23 -30.72
C ASN A 191 6.64 -11.22 -31.34
N MET A 192 6.45 -9.92 -31.15
CA MET A 192 7.35 -8.88 -31.65
C MET A 192 8.78 -9.05 -31.16
N GLY A 193 8.97 -9.52 -29.93
CA GLY A 193 10.28 -9.80 -29.36
C GLY A 193 11.12 -10.83 -30.13
N LYS A 194 10.51 -11.64 -30.99
CA LYS A 194 11.24 -12.58 -31.87
C LYS A 194 12.10 -11.87 -32.90
N ALA A 195 11.77 -10.62 -33.26
CA ALA A 195 12.53 -9.80 -34.18
C ALA A 195 13.69 -9.04 -33.51
N CYS A 196 13.83 -9.11 -32.21
CA CYS A 196 14.89 -8.43 -31.46
C CYS A 196 16.17 -9.28 -31.47
N PHE A 197 17.12 -8.95 -32.36
CA PHE A 197 18.43 -9.60 -32.48
C PHE A 197 19.55 -8.80 -31.82
N TRP A 198 19.25 -7.64 -31.23
CA TRP A 198 20.20 -6.76 -30.56
C TRP A 198 20.11 -6.90 -29.03
N ASN A 199 21.07 -6.28 -28.32
CA ASN A 199 21.06 -6.28 -26.86
C ASN A 199 19.81 -5.52 -26.34
N TYR A 200 19.02 -6.20 -25.54
CA TYR A 200 17.80 -5.66 -24.93
C TYR A 200 17.95 -5.39 -23.43
N SER A 201 18.98 -5.93 -22.79
CA SER A 201 19.24 -5.72 -21.37
C SER A 201 20.12 -4.49 -21.14
N VAL A 202 19.86 -3.79 -20.06
CA VAL A 202 20.63 -2.64 -19.60
C VAL A 202 21.13 -2.92 -18.19
N LYS A 203 22.47 -2.84 -17.99
CA LYS A 203 23.03 -2.99 -16.65
C LYS A 203 22.61 -1.80 -15.80
N ARG A 204 22.12 -2.09 -14.60
CA ARG A 204 21.61 -1.09 -13.64
C ARG A 204 22.23 -1.35 -12.27
N THR A 205 22.37 -0.29 -11.48
CA THR A 205 22.77 -0.32 -10.08
C THR A 205 21.57 -0.24 -9.15
N GLY A 206 21.81 -0.44 -7.86
CA GLY A 206 20.78 -0.23 -6.84
C GLY A 206 20.19 1.17 -6.85
N ASP A 207 20.98 2.20 -7.13
CA ASP A 207 20.56 3.61 -7.05
C ASP A 207 19.84 4.14 -8.29
N ASP A 208 19.73 3.32 -9.34
CA ASP A 208 18.99 3.71 -10.53
C ASP A 208 17.48 3.72 -10.30
N PRO A 209 16.76 4.76 -10.78
CA PRO A 209 15.29 4.82 -10.74
C PRO A 209 14.65 3.61 -11.42
N ALA A 210 13.67 3.00 -10.77
CA ALA A 210 13.07 1.76 -11.26
C ALA A 210 11.53 1.79 -11.26
N VAL A 211 10.92 2.48 -10.30
CA VAL A 211 9.48 2.47 -10.09
C VAL A 211 8.98 3.86 -9.74
N ILE A 212 7.81 4.21 -10.24
CA ILE A 212 7.02 5.35 -9.78
C ILE A 212 5.75 4.81 -9.14
N LEU A 213 5.55 5.15 -7.85
CA LEU A 213 4.29 4.94 -7.12
C LEU A 213 3.66 6.29 -6.82
N TYR A 214 2.36 6.28 -6.55
CA TYR A 214 1.64 7.50 -6.21
C TYR A 214 1.08 7.43 -4.79
N SER A 215 1.29 8.50 -4.04
CA SER A 215 0.58 8.69 -2.77
C SER A 215 -0.70 9.47 -3.04
N GLY A 216 -1.79 9.06 -2.41
CA GLY A 216 -2.96 9.92 -2.28
C GLY A 216 -2.59 11.09 -1.38
N GLY A 217 -2.06 12.16 -1.97
CA GLY A 217 -1.48 13.28 -1.24
C GLY A 217 -2.40 13.85 -0.16
N THR A 218 -1.87 14.00 1.04
CA THR A 218 -2.53 14.74 2.14
C THR A 218 -2.70 16.23 1.81
N THR A 219 -2.06 16.71 0.74
CA THR A 219 -2.06 18.11 0.28
C THR A 219 -3.00 18.39 -0.90
N GLY A 220 -3.80 17.42 -1.36
CA GLY A 220 -4.72 17.61 -2.50
C GLY A 220 -4.15 17.22 -3.86
N THR A 221 -2.85 17.32 -4.11
CA THR A 221 -2.22 16.91 -5.36
C THR A 221 -1.49 15.58 -5.20
N THR A 222 -1.84 14.61 -6.03
CA THR A 222 -1.14 13.32 -6.11
C THR A 222 0.23 13.52 -6.74
N LYS A 223 1.30 12.96 -6.13
CA LYS A 223 2.68 13.09 -6.61
C LYS A 223 3.27 11.73 -6.97
N GLY A 224 4.06 11.69 -8.03
CA GLY A 224 4.85 10.53 -8.40
C GLY A 224 6.10 10.39 -7.53
N ILE A 225 6.20 9.31 -6.80
CA ILE A 225 7.31 8.97 -5.91
C ILE A 225 8.28 8.09 -6.67
N VAL A 226 9.49 8.58 -6.93
CA VAL A 226 10.53 7.86 -7.66
C VAL A 226 11.30 6.97 -6.70
N LEU A 227 11.22 5.66 -6.92
CA LEU A 227 11.87 4.63 -6.13
C LEU A 227 12.94 3.91 -6.97
N THR A 228 14.02 3.51 -6.32
CA THR A 228 15.17 2.86 -6.95
C THR A 228 15.11 1.34 -6.82
N ASN A 229 16.00 0.64 -7.55
CA ASN A 229 16.19 -0.80 -7.38
C ASN A 229 16.57 -1.15 -5.94
N ARG A 230 17.45 -0.36 -5.31
CA ARG A 230 17.90 -0.54 -3.92
C ARG A 230 16.72 -0.48 -2.95
N ASN A 231 15.81 0.47 -3.13
CA ASN A 231 14.67 0.62 -2.23
C ASN A 231 13.84 -0.68 -2.15
N PHE A 232 13.55 -1.30 -3.29
CA PHE A 232 12.79 -2.55 -3.35
C PHE A 232 13.61 -3.76 -2.88
N ASN A 233 14.86 -3.90 -3.34
CA ASN A 233 15.72 -5.00 -2.95
C ASN A 233 16.00 -5.00 -1.44
N ALA A 234 16.28 -3.82 -0.87
CA ALA A 234 16.50 -3.65 0.56
C ALA A 234 15.26 -4.00 1.37
N LEU A 235 14.08 -3.49 0.97
CA LEU A 235 12.82 -3.86 1.61
C LEU A 235 12.62 -5.39 1.65
N GLY A 236 12.88 -6.08 0.53
CA GLY A 236 12.77 -7.52 0.45
C GLY A 236 13.68 -8.24 1.44
N GLN A 237 14.95 -7.83 1.52
CA GLN A 237 15.92 -8.40 2.47
C GLN A 237 15.56 -8.09 3.93
N GLN A 238 15.13 -6.86 4.23
CA GLN A 238 14.69 -6.42 5.56
C GLN A 238 13.47 -7.22 6.06
N ILE A 239 12.45 -7.39 5.22
CA ILE A 239 11.25 -8.16 5.57
C ILE A 239 11.61 -9.61 5.88
N ILE A 240 12.47 -10.23 5.09
CA ILE A 240 12.86 -11.62 5.33
C ILE A 240 13.72 -11.74 6.60
N ALA A 241 14.65 -10.81 6.83
CA ALA A 241 15.42 -10.77 8.08
C ALA A 241 14.50 -10.65 9.32
N ALA A 242 13.44 -9.83 9.23
CA ALA A 242 12.44 -9.68 10.28
C ALA A 242 11.46 -10.88 10.39
N ASN A 243 11.59 -11.89 9.53
CA ASN A 243 10.74 -13.08 9.51
C ASN A 243 11.57 -14.37 9.44
N PRO A 244 12.25 -14.76 10.53
CA PRO A 244 13.18 -15.89 10.56
C PRO A 244 12.52 -17.25 10.23
N MET A 245 11.19 -17.34 10.29
CA MET A 245 10.43 -18.55 9.90
C MET A 245 10.25 -18.70 8.37
N PHE A 246 10.66 -17.70 7.58
CA PHE A 246 10.56 -17.79 6.12
C PHE A 246 11.49 -18.85 5.55
N ASN A 247 10.96 -19.63 4.62
CA ASN A 247 11.74 -20.57 3.83
C ASN A 247 11.43 -20.38 2.32
N PRO A 248 12.43 -20.56 1.44
CA PRO A 248 12.19 -20.55 0.00
C PRO A 248 11.11 -21.55 -0.40
N GLY A 249 10.12 -21.11 -1.18
CA GLY A 249 8.92 -21.87 -1.52
C GLY A 249 7.70 -21.58 -0.65
N ASP A 250 7.85 -20.87 0.47
CA ASP A 250 6.71 -20.41 1.27
C ASP A 250 5.78 -19.50 0.45
N LYS A 251 4.49 -19.58 0.75
CA LYS A 251 3.43 -18.97 -0.04
C LYS A 251 2.89 -17.70 0.62
N MET A 252 2.91 -16.61 -0.12
CA MET A 252 2.25 -15.36 0.22
C MET A 252 0.95 -15.23 -0.58
N LEU A 253 -0.17 -14.94 0.08
CA LEU A 253 -1.39 -14.54 -0.61
C LEU A 253 -1.26 -13.09 -1.09
N ALA A 254 -0.87 -12.91 -2.34
CA ALA A 254 -0.62 -11.61 -2.97
C ALA A 254 -1.95 -10.96 -3.43
N ALA A 255 -2.73 -10.48 -2.46
CA ALA A 255 -4.02 -9.83 -2.70
C ALA A 255 -3.93 -8.30 -2.68
N MET A 256 -2.92 -7.74 -2.02
CA MET A 256 -2.71 -6.29 -2.03
C MET A 256 -2.31 -5.82 -3.42
N PRO A 257 -2.83 -4.63 -3.86
CA PRO A 257 -2.67 -4.19 -5.24
C PRO A 257 -1.22 -3.90 -5.64
N LEU A 258 -0.84 -4.28 -6.87
CA LEU A 258 0.51 -4.04 -7.44
C LEU A 258 0.83 -2.56 -7.68
N PHE A 259 -0.15 -1.70 -7.79
CA PHE A 259 0.09 -0.25 -7.92
C PHE A 259 0.42 0.44 -6.59
N HIS A 260 0.48 -0.31 -5.49
CA HIS A 260 0.84 0.19 -4.16
C HIS A 260 2.04 -0.59 -3.61
N GLY A 261 2.93 0.09 -2.89
CA GLY A 261 4.13 -0.52 -2.32
C GLY A 261 3.85 -1.75 -1.46
N PHE A 262 2.72 -1.80 -0.74
CA PHE A 262 2.34 -2.96 0.06
C PHE A 262 2.11 -4.22 -0.79
N GLY A 263 1.43 -4.10 -1.94
CA GLY A 263 1.27 -5.21 -2.86
C GLY A 263 2.54 -5.53 -3.64
N LEU A 264 3.13 -4.50 -4.26
CA LEU A 264 4.29 -4.67 -5.13
C LEU A 264 5.57 -5.02 -4.35
N GLY A 265 5.86 -4.25 -3.29
CA GLY A 265 7.08 -4.42 -2.49
C GLY A 265 6.97 -5.61 -1.53
N VAL A 266 5.99 -5.59 -0.60
CA VAL A 266 5.88 -6.62 0.46
C VAL A 266 5.38 -7.95 -0.09
N CYS A 267 4.23 -7.95 -0.82
CA CYS A 267 3.62 -9.23 -1.19
C CYS A 267 4.24 -9.89 -2.42
N VAL A 268 4.84 -9.12 -3.34
CA VAL A 268 5.34 -9.66 -4.61
C VAL A 268 6.85 -9.61 -4.69
N HIS A 269 7.47 -8.43 -4.67
CA HIS A 269 8.92 -8.34 -4.88
C HIS A 269 9.71 -9.05 -3.77
N THR A 270 9.35 -8.86 -2.50
CA THR A 270 9.96 -9.58 -1.38
C THR A 270 9.94 -11.08 -1.62
N MET A 271 8.78 -11.64 -1.93
CA MET A 271 8.67 -13.09 -2.14
C MET A 271 9.48 -13.57 -3.33
N LEU A 272 9.36 -12.90 -4.47
CA LEU A 272 10.04 -13.31 -5.70
C LEU A 272 11.56 -13.14 -5.63
N SER A 273 12.05 -12.08 -4.98
CA SER A 273 13.49 -11.83 -4.82
C SER A 273 14.16 -12.69 -3.75
N GLN A 274 13.37 -13.39 -2.92
CA GLN A 274 13.86 -14.23 -1.83
C GLN A 274 13.50 -15.72 -1.98
N GLY A 275 12.93 -16.12 -3.12
CA GLY A 275 12.65 -17.52 -3.44
C GLY A 275 11.28 -18.03 -2.98
N GLY A 276 10.40 -17.16 -2.53
CA GLY A 276 9.03 -17.48 -2.13
C GLY A 276 8.09 -17.69 -3.32
N ARG A 277 6.82 -17.90 -3.03
CA ARG A 277 5.74 -18.17 -4.00
C ARG A 277 4.58 -17.21 -3.79
N CYS A 278 4.16 -16.51 -4.83
CA CYS A 278 3.00 -15.61 -4.78
C CYS A 278 1.72 -16.32 -5.26
N ILE A 279 0.66 -16.25 -4.48
CA ILE A 279 -0.68 -16.61 -4.94
C ILE A 279 -1.34 -15.33 -5.44
N LEU A 280 -1.34 -15.10 -6.75
CA LEU A 280 -1.82 -13.85 -7.36
C LEU A 280 -3.35 -13.78 -7.34
N VAL A 281 -3.88 -12.70 -6.78
CA VAL A 281 -5.33 -12.47 -6.65
C VAL A 281 -5.73 -11.27 -7.51
N PRO A 282 -6.30 -11.47 -8.72
CA PRO A 282 -6.61 -10.37 -9.64
C PRO A 282 -7.80 -9.53 -9.21
N ARG A 283 -8.71 -10.10 -8.44
CA ARG A 283 -9.87 -9.41 -7.88
C ARG A 283 -10.04 -9.81 -6.43
N PHE A 284 -9.92 -8.82 -5.58
CA PHE A 284 -10.01 -9.00 -4.15
C PHE A 284 -11.46 -8.94 -3.65
N THR A 285 -11.84 -9.93 -2.85
CA THR A 285 -13.00 -9.91 -1.94
C THR A 285 -12.63 -10.68 -0.67
N ALA A 286 -13.18 -10.32 0.49
CA ALA A 286 -12.90 -11.06 1.72
C ALA A 286 -13.22 -12.56 1.58
N LYS A 287 -14.31 -12.91 0.87
CA LYS A 287 -14.70 -14.31 0.59
C LYS A 287 -13.66 -15.04 -0.27
N SER A 288 -13.12 -14.39 -1.32
CA SER A 288 -12.08 -15.01 -2.16
C SER A 288 -10.78 -15.16 -1.39
N TYR A 289 -10.44 -14.19 -0.55
CA TYR A 289 -9.25 -14.20 0.29
C TYR A 289 -9.30 -15.38 1.28
N ALA A 290 -10.38 -15.52 2.04
CA ALA A 290 -10.62 -16.64 2.95
C ALA A 290 -10.46 -17.99 2.26
N LYS A 291 -11.14 -18.17 1.11
CA LYS A 291 -11.06 -19.41 0.32
C LYS A 291 -9.64 -19.74 -0.14
N LEU A 292 -8.85 -18.72 -0.51
CA LEU A 292 -7.51 -18.93 -1.03
C LEU A 292 -6.48 -19.21 0.08
N ILE A 293 -6.63 -18.62 1.27
CA ILE A 293 -5.79 -18.95 2.43
C ILE A 293 -5.84 -20.46 2.69
N THR A 294 -7.05 -21.01 2.85
CA THR A 294 -7.25 -22.41 3.16
C THR A 294 -6.88 -23.32 1.99
N LYS A 295 -7.31 -22.98 0.76
CA LYS A 295 -7.02 -23.79 -0.44
C LYS A 295 -5.53 -23.99 -0.71
N TYR A 296 -4.74 -22.91 -0.52
CA TYR A 296 -3.30 -22.96 -0.82
C TYR A 296 -2.44 -23.22 0.42
N HIS A 297 -3.05 -23.31 1.61
CA HIS A 297 -2.30 -23.37 2.87
C HIS A 297 -1.20 -22.32 2.88
N CYS A 298 -1.60 -21.04 2.78
CA CYS A 298 -0.68 -19.91 2.71
C CYS A 298 0.16 -19.84 3.99
N ASN A 299 1.45 -19.50 3.85
CA ASN A 299 2.36 -19.30 4.97
C ASN A 299 2.35 -17.85 5.46
N PHE A 300 2.12 -16.91 4.55
CA PHE A 300 2.07 -15.49 4.84
C PHE A 300 0.82 -14.84 4.25
N ILE A 301 0.21 -13.98 5.02
CA ILE A 301 -0.89 -13.13 4.60
C ILE A 301 -0.65 -11.69 5.04
N ALA A 302 -1.05 -10.75 4.20
CA ALA A 302 -0.95 -9.33 4.46
C ALA A 302 -2.24 -8.62 4.07
N GLY A 303 -2.65 -7.63 4.85
CA GLY A 303 -3.88 -6.91 4.62
C GLY A 303 -4.01 -5.62 5.41
N VAL A 304 -5.05 -4.87 5.10
CA VAL A 304 -5.47 -3.70 5.87
C VAL A 304 -6.46 -4.12 6.96
N PRO A 305 -6.63 -3.34 8.06
CA PRO A 305 -7.54 -3.70 9.16
C PRO A 305 -8.97 -4.03 8.71
N THR A 306 -9.50 -3.27 7.74
CA THR A 306 -10.86 -3.51 7.19
C THR A 306 -11.02 -4.87 6.51
N LEU A 307 -9.96 -5.44 5.97
CA LEU A 307 -9.96 -6.80 5.44
C LEU A 307 -10.09 -7.82 6.56
N TYR A 308 -9.27 -7.68 7.58
CA TYR A 308 -9.26 -8.61 8.71
C TYR A 308 -10.59 -8.57 9.47
N GLU A 309 -11.15 -7.40 9.66
CA GLU A 309 -12.47 -7.24 10.24
C GLU A 309 -13.54 -7.99 9.42
N ALA A 310 -13.48 -7.88 8.09
CA ALA A 310 -14.37 -8.63 7.21
C ALA A 310 -14.15 -10.15 7.29
N LEU A 311 -12.90 -10.62 7.45
CA LEU A 311 -12.59 -12.06 7.60
C LEU A 311 -13.20 -12.67 8.86
N LEU A 312 -13.16 -11.95 9.99
CA LEU A 312 -13.73 -12.41 11.27
C LEU A 312 -15.24 -12.70 11.19
N ARG A 313 -15.95 -12.08 10.23
CA ARG A 313 -17.40 -12.21 10.05
C ARG A 313 -17.82 -13.22 8.99
N LEU A 314 -16.85 -13.84 8.30
CA LEU A 314 -17.17 -14.77 7.23
C LEU A 314 -17.50 -16.17 7.78
N PRO A 315 -18.72 -16.68 7.57
CA PRO A 315 -19.07 -18.05 7.98
C PRO A 315 -18.14 -19.12 7.36
N SER A 316 -17.55 -18.82 6.20
CA SER A 316 -16.61 -19.73 5.54
C SER A 316 -15.27 -19.88 6.24
N MET A 317 -15.01 -19.08 7.26
CA MET A 317 -13.82 -19.19 8.11
C MET A 317 -14.07 -20.07 9.34
N GLU A 318 -15.31 -20.40 9.65
CA GLU A 318 -15.65 -21.31 10.74
C GLU A 318 -15.02 -22.69 10.49
N GLY A 319 -14.21 -23.16 11.45
CA GLY A 319 -13.46 -24.42 11.33
C GLY A 319 -12.31 -24.41 10.30
N ALA A 320 -11.92 -23.26 9.76
CA ALA A 320 -10.80 -23.18 8.84
C ALA A 320 -9.49 -23.57 9.52
N ASP A 321 -8.67 -24.40 8.86
CA ASP A 321 -7.32 -24.72 9.32
C ASP A 321 -6.34 -23.61 8.87
N LEU A 322 -5.77 -22.88 9.83
CA LEU A 322 -4.77 -21.84 9.62
C LEU A 322 -3.38 -22.21 10.17
N SER A 323 -3.16 -23.48 10.50
CA SER A 323 -1.89 -23.97 11.09
C SER A 323 -0.67 -23.78 10.19
N SER A 324 -0.88 -23.58 8.88
CA SER A 324 0.20 -23.30 7.93
C SER A 324 0.76 -21.89 8.01
N LEU A 325 0.08 -20.95 8.69
CA LEU A 325 0.52 -19.55 8.77
C LEU A 325 1.80 -19.41 9.59
N LYS A 326 2.76 -18.70 9.04
CA LYS A 326 4.04 -18.31 9.66
C LYS A 326 4.12 -16.79 9.92
N GLY A 327 3.23 -16.01 9.29
CA GLY A 327 3.14 -14.57 9.49
C GLY A 327 1.84 -13.99 8.98
N VAL A 328 1.27 -13.08 9.80
CA VAL A 328 0.07 -12.31 9.51
C VAL A 328 0.39 -10.84 9.72
N PHE A 329 0.31 -10.04 8.65
CA PHE A 329 0.74 -8.65 8.67
C PHE A 329 -0.42 -7.70 8.44
N SER A 330 -0.58 -6.73 9.35
CA SER A 330 -1.50 -5.62 9.18
C SER A 330 -0.72 -4.34 8.92
N GLY A 331 -1.14 -3.55 7.96
CA GLY A 331 -0.50 -2.28 7.66
C GLY A 331 -1.34 -1.41 6.74
N GLY A 332 -0.82 -0.22 6.47
CA GLY A 332 -1.46 0.74 5.58
C GLY A 332 -2.55 1.59 6.24
N ASP A 333 -3.11 1.15 7.35
CA ASP A 333 -4.02 1.89 8.21
C ASP A 333 -3.81 1.44 9.66
N SER A 334 -4.29 2.21 10.64
CA SER A 334 -4.14 1.88 12.06
C SER A 334 -4.96 0.64 12.42
N LEU A 335 -4.33 -0.31 13.07
CA LEU A 335 -5.00 -1.49 13.63
C LEU A 335 -5.44 -1.17 15.06
N SER A 336 -6.74 -1.17 15.32
CA SER A 336 -7.21 -0.93 16.68
C SER A 336 -6.81 -2.08 17.61
N ILE A 337 -6.52 -1.74 18.86
CA ILE A 337 -6.11 -2.70 19.89
C ILE A 337 -7.14 -3.85 20.01
N GLU A 338 -8.43 -3.51 19.98
CA GLU A 338 -9.51 -4.48 20.08
C GLU A 338 -9.62 -5.39 18.85
N LEU A 339 -9.44 -4.84 17.66
CA LEU A 339 -9.43 -5.65 16.44
C LEU A 339 -8.24 -6.61 16.45
N LYS A 340 -7.06 -6.15 16.89
CA LYS A 340 -5.89 -7.03 17.05
C LYS A 340 -6.17 -8.18 18.02
N LYS A 341 -6.74 -7.90 19.20
CA LYS A 341 -7.10 -8.93 20.18
C LYS A 341 -8.08 -9.95 19.60
N LYS A 342 -9.11 -9.49 18.88
CA LYS A 342 -10.08 -10.36 18.21
C LYS A 342 -9.42 -11.25 17.15
N LEU A 343 -8.50 -10.68 16.36
CA LEU A 343 -7.75 -11.41 15.34
C LEU A 343 -6.80 -12.45 15.94
N ASP A 344 -6.04 -12.10 16.97
CA ASP A 344 -5.12 -13.03 17.62
C ASP A 344 -5.88 -14.21 18.26
N LYS A 345 -7.01 -13.95 18.90
CA LYS A 345 -7.91 -14.98 19.41
C LYS A 345 -8.47 -15.87 18.30
N PHE A 346 -8.86 -15.27 17.17
CA PHE A 346 -9.35 -15.99 16.00
C PHE A 346 -8.25 -16.89 15.42
N LEU A 347 -7.05 -16.37 15.19
CA LEU A 347 -5.91 -17.12 14.67
C LEU A 347 -5.59 -18.33 15.56
N TYR A 348 -5.52 -18.12 16.87
CA TYR A 348 -5.28 -19.17 17.84
C TYR A 348 -6.37 -20.27 17.79
N ALA A 349 -7.65 -19.87 17.76
CA ALA A 349 -8.77 -20.80 17.69
C ALA A 349 -8.78 -21.65 16.39
N HIS A 350 -8.10 -21.18 15.34
CA HIS A 350 -7.97 -21.87 14.05
C HIS A 350 -6.59 -22.52 13.84
N GLY A 351 -5.84 -22.73 14.93
CA GLY A 351 -4.57 -23.46 14.93
C GLY A 351 -3.37 -22.68 14.41
N ALA A 352 -3.48 -21.38 14.12
CA ALA A 352 -2.34 -20.59 13.69
C ALA A 352 -1.36 -20.36 14.86
N PRO A 353 -0.05 -20.66 14.68
CA PRO A 353 0.95 -20.51 15.74
C PRO A 353 1.51 -19.06 15.83
N VAL A 354 0.82 -18.08 15.26
CA VAL A 354 1.31 -16.70 15.10
C VAL A 354 0.25 -15.68 15.48
N GLN A 355 0.71 -14.51 15.91
CA GLN A 355 -0.11 -13.32 16.14
C GLN A 355 -0.04 -12.37 14.96
N VAL A 356 -1.01 -11.45 14.88
CA VAL A 356 -0.96 -10.34 13.92
C VAL A 356 0.18 -9.40 14.30
N ARG A 357 1.03 -9.10 13.33
CA ARG A 357 2.11 -8.13 13.46
C ARG A 357 1.75 -6.87 12.69
N GLU A 358 1.79 -5.75 13.37
CA GLU A 358 1.52 -4.45 12.77
C GLU A 358 2.80 -3.88 12.18
N GLY A 359 2.70 -3.36 10.94
CA GLY A 359 3.78 -2.69 10.24
C GLY A 359 3.39 -1.27 9.86
N TYR A 360 4.37 -0.38 9.90
CA TYR A 360 4.22 1.02 9.51
C TYR A 360 5.24 1.41 8.44
N GLY A 361 4.85 2.36 7.62
CA GLY A 361 5.68 3.02 6.62
C GLY A 361 4.87 3.87 5.67
N THR A 362 5.56 4.60 4.83
CA THR A 362 5.00 5.54 3.86
C THR A 362 5.37 5.12 2.44
N THR A 363 4.70 5.66 1.42
CA THR A 363 5.06 5.37 0.02
C THR A 363 6.48 5.85 -0.30
N GLU A 364 6.91 6.93 0.37
CA GLU A 364 8.26 7.52 0.29
C GLU A 364 9.36 6.58 0.79
N THR A 365 8.98 5.50 1.47
CA THR A 365 9.89 4.45 1.93
C THR A 365 9.49 3.07 1.40
N VAL A 366 8.97 3.03 0.17
CA VAL A 366 8.32 1.92 -0.53
C VAL A 366 7.00 1.52 0.12
N THR A 367 6.95 1.30 1.45
CA THR A 367 5.70 1.02 2.19
C THR A 367 5.92 0.62 3.65
N ALA A 368 7.05 -0.02 4.00
CA ALA A 368 7.27 -0.53 5.35
C ALA A 368 8.66 -0.18 5.87
N CYS A 369 8.73 0.34 7.08
CA CYS A 369 9.95 0.76 7.76
C CYS A 369 10.12 0.10 9.12
N CYS A 370 9.03 -0.32 9.75
CA CYS A 370 9.06 -1.04 11.01
C CYS A 370 7.98 -2.11 11.06
N LEU A 371 8.15 -3.01 12.00
CA LEU A 371 7.25 -4.14 12.22
C LEU A 371 7.31 -4.56 13.69
N THR A 372 6.18 -4.94 14.24
CA THR A 372 6.14 -5.61 15.56
C THR A 372 7.06 -6.84 15.54
N PRO A 373 8.04 -6.98 16.48
CA PRO A 373 8.89 -8.16 16.56
C PRO A 373 8.08 -9.45 16.81
N PRO A 374 8.58 -10.64 16.37
CA PRO A 374 7.79 -11.88 16.46
C PRO A 374 7.52 -12.36 17.90
N HIS A 375 8.40 -12.03 18.85
CA HIS A 375 8.34 -12.50 20.23
C HIS A 375 8.23 -11.37 21.26
N MET A 376 8.10 -10.12 20.80
CA MET A 376 8.06 -8.96 21.66
C MET A 376 6.94 -8.02 21.19
N PHE A 377 5.87 -7.98 21.96
CA PHE A 377 4.70 -7.18 21.64
C PHE A 377 4.47 -6.12 22.71
N LYS A 378 4.29 -4.87 22.29
CA LYS A 378 3.79 -3.79 23.15
C LYS A 378 2.48 -3.27 22.57
N GLU A 379 1.45 -3.24 23.41
CA GLU A 379 0.10 -2.84 23.01
C GLU A 379 0.08 -1.42 22.42
N GLY A 380 -0.53 -1.26 21.26
CA GLY A 380 -0.62 0.02 20.55
C GLY A 380 0.65 0.48 19.84
N SER A 381 1.74 -0.31 19.89
CA SER A 381 2.96 -0.01 19.16
C SER A 381 2.92 -0.56 17.72
N ILE A 382 3.44 0.21 16.79
CA ILE A 382 3.70 -0.19 15.40
C ILE A 382 5.04 -0.94 15.24
N GLY A 383 5.69 -1.31 16.33
CA GLY A 383 6.92 -2.10 16.38
C GLY A 383 8.20 -1.30 16.42
N VAL A 384 9.28 -1.94 15.95
CA VAL A 384 10.64 -1.39 15.88
C VAL A 384 11.12 -1.33 14.43
N PRO A 385 12.10 -0.47 14.10
CA PRO A 385 12.64 -0.35 12.75
C PRO A 385 13.23 -1.66 12.19
N PHE A 386 13.17 -1.82 10.89
CA PHE A 386 13.91 -2.85 10.16
C PHE A 386 15.43 -2.60 10.23
N PRO A 387 16.28 -3.61 9.90
CA PRO A 387 17.72 -3.43 9.75
C PRO A 387 18.07 -2.20 8.90
N ASP A 388 19.07 -1.43 9.33
CA ASP A 388 19.53 -0.19 8.67
C ASP A 388 18.44 0.88 8.45
N THR A 389 17.31 0.74 9.11
CA THR A 389 16.27 1.76 9.17
C THR A 389 16.35 2.48 10.51
N TYR A 390 16.34 3.80 10.45
CA TYR A 390 16.41 4.65 11.63
C TYR A 390 15.12 5.44 11.77
N ILE A 391 14.64 5.54 13.01
CA ILE A 391 13.46 6.33 13.37
C ILE A 391 13.85 7.27 14.51
N LYS A 392 13.42 8.52 14.42
CA LYS A 392 13.46 9.48 15.53
C LYS A 392 12.19 10.29 15.59
N ILE A 393 11.88 10.79 16.76
CA ILE A 393 10.74 11.68 17.00
C ILE A 393 11.30 13.07 17.25
N VAL A 394 10.82 14.05 16.47
CA VAL A 394 11.31 15.43 16.54
C VAL A 394 10.17 16.41 16.79
N GLU A 395 10.49 17.60 17.26
CA GLU A 395 9.54 18.70 17.25
C GLU A 395 9.10 18.97 15.80
N PRO A 396 7.78 19.04 15.53
CA PRO A 396 7.27 19.10 14.15
C PRO A 396 7.91 20.21 13.31
N GLY A 397 8.40 19.82 12.12
CA GLY A 397 9.06 20.72 11.18
C GLY A 397 10.52 21.06 11.48
N THR A 398 11.04 20.62 12.63
CA THR A 398 12.44 20.84 13.04
C THR A 398 13.26 19.55 12.96
N ASP A 399 14.57 19.60 13.29
CA ASP A 399 15.45 18.45 13.46
C ASP A 399 15.73 18.11 14.94
N GLN A 400 15.10 18.83 15.87
CA GLN A 400 15.30 18.66 17.31
C GLN A 400 14.56 17.43 17.84
N GLU A 401 15.32 16.44 18.31
CA GLU A 401 14.72 15.25 18.93
C GLU A 401 14.02 15.61 20.24
N VAL A 402 12.80 15.07 20.43
CA VAL A 402 12.07 15.19 21.68
C VAL A 402 12.45 14.03 22.65
N PRO A 403 12.27 14.20 23.98
CA PRO A 403 12.48 13.13 24.95
C PRO A 403 11.58 11.91 24.68
N TYR A 404 12.04 10.71 25.06
CA TYR A 404 11.22 9.50 24.97
C TYR A 404 9.88 9.68 25.68
N GLY A 405 8.82 9.17 25.06
CA GLY A 405 7.44 9.31 25.51
C GLY A 405 6.79 10.65 25.14
N THR A 406 7.56 11.62 24.66
CA THR A 406 7.02 12.89 24.17
C THR A 406 6.57 12.75 22.73
N GLU A 407 5.44 13.38 22.40
CA GLU A 407 4.90 13.38 21.03
C GLU A 407 5.66 14.36 20.14
N GLY A 408 5.87 13.94 18.89
CA GLY A 408 6.48 14.75 17.84
C GLY A 408 6.26 14.12 16.47
N GLU A 409 6.93 14.67 15.46
CA GLU A 409 6.90 14.14 14.09
C GLU A 409 7.83 12.94 13.97
N ILE A 410 7.33 11.86 13.34
CA ILE A 410 8.11 10.66 13.03
C ILE A 410 8.98 10.95 11.82
N LEU A 411 10.29 10.85 11.97
CA LEU A 411 11.24 10.88 10.86
C LEU A 411 11.80 9.50 10.58
N LEU A 412 12.01 9.21 9.29
CA LEU A 412 12.50 7.93 8.79
C LEU A 412 13.77 8.12 7.97
N ALA A 413 14.77 7.27 8.15
CA ALA A 413 15.95 7.20 7.29
C ALA A 413 16.32 5.73 7.03
N GLY A 414 16.93 5.43 5.89
CA GLY A 414 17.40 4.08 5.57
C GLY A 414 17.39 3.78 4.07
N PRO A 415 17.69 2.54 3.69
CA PRO A 415 17.90 2.15 2.30
C PRO A 415 16.61 2.12 1.46
N THR A 416 15.44 2.18 2.10
CA THR A 416 14.13 2.21 1.41
C THR A 416 13.66 3.61 1.07
N VAL A 417 14.36 4.67 1.50
CA VAL A 417 13.98 6.06 1.26
C VAL A 417 13.99 6.38 -0.23
N MET A 418 12.92 7.00 -0.70
CA MET A 418 12.73 7.41 -2.09
C MET A 418 13.87 8.28 -2.61
N LYS A 419 14.01 8.35 -3.93
CA LYS A 419 14.94 9.27 -4.57
C LYS A 419 14.41 10.70 -4.56
N GLU A 420 13.15 10.90 -4.98
CA GLU A 420 12.54 12.22 -5.13
C GLU A 420 11.04 12.12 -5.40
N TYR A 421 10.33 13.22 -5.28
CA TYR A 421 9.05 13.44 -5.96
C TYR A 421 9.31 13.89 -7.40
N MET A 422 8.79 13.15 -8.37
CA MET A 422 8.98 13.41 -9.79
C MET A 422 8.48 14.80 -10.18
N LYS A 423 9.34 15.63 -10.77
CA LYS A 423 9.05 17.01 -11.17
C LYS A 423 8.71 17.99 -10.03
N HIS A 424 8.89 17.57 -8.77
CA HIS A 424 8.58 18.41 -7.61
C HIS A 424 9.83 18.59 -6.71
N PRO A 425 10.85 19.35 -7.15
CA PRO A 425 12.11 19.49 -6.40
C PRO A 425 11.92 20.21 -5.06
N ASP A 426 11.03 21.21 -4.99
CA ASP A 426 10.79 21.97 -3.76
C ASP A 426 10.16 21.10 -2.67
N GLU A 427 9.15 20.31 -3.03
CA GLU A 427 8.53 19.36 -2.09
C GLU A 427 9.48 18.22 -1.74
N THR A 428 10.33 17.81 -2.67
CA THR A 428 11.40 16.85 -2.38
C THR A 428 12.33 17.40 -1.32
N ALA A 429 12.81 18.65 -1.45
CA ALA A 429 13.67 19.29 -0.48
C ALA A 429 13.00 19.54 0.88
N GLN A 430 11.68 19.75 0.89
CA GLN A 430 10.91 19.87 2.15
C GLN A 430 10.76 18.52 2.86
N THR A 431 10.64 17.43 2.11
CA THR A 431 10.39 16.09 2.65
C THR A 431 11.69 15.34 2.97
N LEU A 432 12.71 15.48 2.13
CA LEU A 432 14.02 14.84 2.30
C LEU A 432 15.05 15.85 2.77
N ARG A 433 15.49 15.71 4.03
CA ARG A 433 16.49 16.63 4.60
C ARG A 433 17.69 15.85 5.11
N ARG A 434 18.89 16.34 4.75
CA ARG A 434 20.13 15.76 5.26
C ARG A 434 20.45 16.38 6.62
N HIS A 435 20.67 15.53 7.62
CA HIS A 435 21.01 15.95 8.99
C HIS A 435 22.51 15.81 9.28
N ALA A 436 22.93 16.34 10.43
CA ALA A 436 24.33 16.29 10.87
C ALA A 436 24.84 14.86 11.13
N ASP A 437 23.93 13.91 11.42
CA ASP A 437 24.24 12.48 11.59
C ASP A 437 24.63 11.78 10.28
N GLY A 438 24.65 12.48 9.16
CA GLY A 438 25.03 11.96 7.85
C GLY A 438 23.91 11.24 7.11
N LEU A 439 22.72 11.10 7.69
CA LEU A 439 21.56 10.48 7.06
C LEU A 439 20.67 11.50 6.37
N THR A 440 19.94 11.02 5.35
CA THR A 440 18.82 11.74 4.75
C THR A 440 17.53 11.25 5.37
N TRP A 441 16.80 12.15 6.00
CA TRP A 441 15.57 11.88 6.73
C TRP A 441 14.34 12.28 5.94
N VAL A 442 13.33 11.41 5.96
CA VAL A 442 11.99 11.67 5.45
C VAL A 442 11.16 12.32 6.56
N TYR A 443 10.68 13.52 6.33
CA TYR A 443 9.66 14.17 7.15
C TYR A 443 8.30 13.65 6.73
N THR A 444 7.73 12.78 7.59
CA THR A 444 6.55 11.99 7.19
C THR A 444 5.23 12.75 7.29
N GLY A 445 5.20 13.79 8.11
CA GLY A 445 3.96 14.46 8.53
C GLY A 445 3.08 13.57 9.43
N ASP A 446 3.61 12.46 9.92
CA ASP A 446 2.95 11.57 10.87
C ASP A 446 3.44 11.87 12.29
N LEU A 447 2.52 11.93 13.25
CA LEU A 447 2.82 12.18 14.65
C LEU A 447 2.88 10.87 15.42
N GLY A 448 3.80 10.80 16.39
CA GLY A 448 3.98 9.63 17.20
C GLY A 448 4.86 9.86 18.43
N THR A 449 5.06 8.80 19.19
CA THR A 449 5.98 8.77 20.31
C THR A 449 6.91 7.56 20.18
N MET A 450 8.06 7.61 20.83
CA MET A 450 8.97 6.46 20.96
C MET A 450 9.26 6.25 22.45
N ASP A 451 9.24 5.00 22.91
CA ASP A 451 9.67 4.71 24.29
C ASP A 451 11.20 4.51 24.38
N SER A 452 11.72 4.37 25.60
CA SER A 452 13.15 4.18 25.84
C SER A 452 13.74 2.88 25.28
N GLU A 453 12.91 1.92 24.91
CA GLU A 453 13.30 0.67 24.27
C GLU A 453 13.17 0.72 22.74
N GLY A 454 12.78 1.88 22.19
CA GLY A 454 12.70 2.11 20.75
C GLY A 454 11.41 1.63 20.07
N PHE A 455 10.39 1.24 20.83
CA PHE A 455 9.08 0.96 20.27
C PHE A 455 8.37 2.26 19.90
N VAL A 456 7.82 2.28 18.68
CA VAL A 456 7.16 3.45 18.12
C VAL A 456 5.64 3.31 18.25
N TYR A 457 4.99 4.42 18.59
CA TYR A 457 3.53 4.50 18.72
C TYR A 457 3.01 5.59 17.79
N PHE A 458 2.26 5.20 16.78
CA PHE A 458 1.62 6.12 15.85
C PHE A 458 0.42 6.81 16.52
N ARG A 459 0.33 8.13 16.38
CA ARG A 459 -0.76 8.94 16.94
C ARG A 459 -1.75 9.44 15.88
N GLY A 460 -1.26 9.71 14.68
CA GLY A 460 -2.08 10.18 13.58
C GLY A 460 -1.27 11.02 12.60
N ARG A 461 -1.94 11.53 11.57
CA ARG A 461 -1.34 12.51 10.66
C ARG A 461 -1.51 13.92 11.21
N ALA A 462 -0.45 14.72 11.16
CA ALA A 462 -0.49 16.12 11.59
C ALA A 462 -1.64 16.89 10.92
N LYS A 463 -1.88 16.63 9.62
CA LYS A 463 -2.97 17.26 8.86
C LYS A 463 -4.38 16.75 9.18
N ARG A 464 -4.50 15.58 9.84
CA ARG A 464 -5.77 15.00 10.29
C ARG A 464 -6.10 15.37 11.74
N MET A 465 -5.16 15.96 12.44
CA MET A 465 -5.33 16.41 13.81
C MET A 465 -6.42 17.50 13.86
N ILE A 466 -7.37 17.34 14.76
CA ILE A 466 -8.46 18.28 14.97
C ILE A 466 -8.04 19.26 16.06
N VAL A 467 -8.06 20.55 15.75
CA VAL A 467 -7.77 21.59 16.75
C VAL A 467 -9.07 22.09 17.32
N SER A 468 -9.41 21.65 18.55
CA SER A 468 -10.64 22.02 19.24
C SER A 468 -10.33 22.84 20.49
N SER A 469 -10.71 24.11 20.51
CA SER A 469 -10.50 25.01 21.64
C SER A 469 -9.03 25.11 22.10
N GLY A 470 -8.08 25.02 21.14
CA GLY A 470 -6.64 25.05 21.42
C GLY A 470 -6.03 23.70 21.83
N TYR A 471 -6.82 22.63 21.89
CA TYR A 471 -6.35 21.28 22.16
C TYR A 471 -6.22 20.46 20.88
N ASN A 472 -5.15 19.71 20.79
CA ASN A 472 -4.97 18.72 19.73
C ASN A 472 -5.78 17.47 20.04
N VAL A 473 -6.68 17.10 19.13
CA VAL A 473 -7.51 15.90 19.21
C VAL A 473 -7.14 14.98 18.06
N TYR A 474 -6.81 13.75 18.40
CA TYR A 474 -6.39 12.74 17.43
C TYR A 474 -7.56 11.82 17.09
N PRO A 475 -8.09 11.85 15.87
CA PRO A 475 -9.21 11.03 15.43
C PRO A 475 -9.06 9.56 15.77
N GLY A 476 -7.88 8.97 15.52
CA GLY A 476 -7.61 7.57 15.78
C GLY A 476 -7.77 7.15 17.25
N GLN A 477 -7.53 8.04 18.20
CA GLN A 477 -7.76 7.73 19.62
C GLN A 477 -9.25 7.57 19.93
N ILE A 478 -10.09 8.44 19.35
CA ILE A 478 -11.53 8.39 19.52
C ILE A 478 -12.12 7.20 18.77
N GLU A 479 -11.62 6.94 17.55
CA GLU A 479 -11.96 5.76 16.76
C GLU A 479 -11.68 4.47 17.54
N ASN A 480 -10.51 4.34 18.16
CA ASN A 480 -10.18 3.19 19.01
C ASN A 480 -11.15 3.01 20.18
N ILE A 481 -11.58 4.09 20.83
CA ILE A 481 -12.55 4.04 21.93
C ILE A 481 -13.93 3.62 21.40
N LEU A 482 -14.38 4.19 20.29
CA LEU A 482 -15.66 3.83 19.68
C LEU A 482 -15.65 2.37 19.21
N ASP A 483 -14.60 1.93 18.54
CA ASP A 483 -14.47 0.56 18.00
C ASP A 483 -14.35 -0.51 19.11
N ALA A 484 -13.97 -0.11 20.33
CA ALA A 484 -13.99 -0.99 21.51
C ALA A 484 -15.40 -1.28 22.01
N ASN A 485 -16.41 -0.51 21.63
CA ASN A 485 -17.81 -0.73 22.04
C ASN A 485 -18.46 -1.81 21.15
N GLU A 486 -19.12 -2.79 21.79
CA GLU A 486 -19.77 -3.92 21.12
C GLU A 486 -20.86 -3.51 20.08
N MET A 487 -21.44 -2.32 20.26
CA MET A 487 -22.43 -1.78 19.30
C MET A 487 -21.79 -1.24 18.03
N VAL A 488 -20.46 -1.03 18.00
CA VAL A 488 -19.74 -0.43 16.88
C VAL A 488 -19.03 -1.51 16.06
N GLN A 489 -19.22 -1.46 14.76
CA GLN A 489 -18.45 -2.27 13.82
C GLN A 489 -17.18 -1.56 13.41
N MET A 490 -17.30 -0.27 13.09
CA MET A 490 -16.21 0.57 12.62
C MET A 490 -16.60 2.02 12.79
N SER A 491 -15.64 2.89 13.08
CA SER A 491 -15.85 4.32 13.16
C SER A 491 -14.85 5.12 12.31
N CYS A 492 -15.21 6.36 12.03
CA CYS A 492 -14.32 7.36 11.44
C CYS A 492 -14.63 8.70 12.07
N VAL A 493 -13.61 9.41 12.52
CA VAL A 493 -13.73 10.68 13.21
C VAL A 493 -13.09 11.79 12.38
N ILE A 494 -13.79 12.91 12.23
CA ILE A 494 -13.30 14.09 11.51
C ILE A 494 -13.50 15.36 12.32
N GLY A 495 -12.75 16.41 11.96
CA GLY A 495 -12.99 17.79 12.40
C GLY A 495 -13.98 18.49 11.50
N ILE A 496 -14.99 19.11 12.06
CA ILE A 496 -15.89 19.99 11.33
C ILE A 496 -15.66 21.44 11.77
N PRO A 497 -15.79 22.44 10.88
CA PRO A 497 -15.61 23.83 11.23
C PRO A 497 -16.55 24.29 12.36
N ASP A 498 -16.04 25.12 13.28
CA ASP A 498 -16.82 25.73 14.35
C ASP A 498 -16.32 27.14 14.64
N ALA A 499 -17.22 28.11 14.65
CA ALA A 499 -16.89 29.51 14.80
C ALA A 499 -16.22 29.86 16.15
N TYR A 500 -16.47 29.08 17.20
CA TYR A 500 -15.94 29.33 18.55
C TYR A 500 -14.73 28.46 18.89
N ARG A 501 -14.73 27.19 18.46
CA ARG A 501 -13.72 26.20 18.82
C ARG A 501 -12.67 25.97 17.76
N MET A 502 -12.70 26.68 16.64
CA MET A 502 -12.04 26.39 15.36
C MET A 502 -12.60 25.13 14.70
N GLN A 503 -12.57 23.99 15.40
CA GLN A 503 -13.17 22.74 14.94
C GLN A 503 -13.90 22.04 16.08
N LYS A 504 -14.95 21.29 15.72
CA LYS A 504 -15.63 20.30 16.57
C LYS A 504 -15.34 18.90 16.03
N VAL A 505 -15.36 17.96 16.93
CA VAL A 505 -15.19 16.54 16.61
C VAL A 505 -16.54 15.96 16.19
N LYS A 506 -16.61 15.28 15.04
CA LYS A 506 -17.79 14.51 14.60
C LYS A 506 -17.37 13.07 14.32
N ALA A 507 -18.19 12.11 14.76
CA ALA A 507 -17.96 10.69 14.53
C ALA A 507 -18.97 10.12 13.53
N PHE A 508 -18.49 9.34 12.58
CA PHE A 508 -19.29 8.51 11.69
C PHE A 508 -19.15 7.06 12.13
N VAL A 509 -20.26 6.38 12.36
CA VAL A 509 -20.25 5.04 12.94
C VAL A 509 -21.06 4.08 12.08
N LYS A 510 -20.42 2.99 11.69
CA LYS A 510 -21.10 1.78 11.21
C LYS A 510 -21.39 0.89 12.41
N LEU A 511 -22.66 0.61 12.65
CA LEU A 511 -23.11 -0.21 13.77
C LEU A 511 -22.87 -1.71 13.51
N ALA A 512 -22.72 -2.47 14.59
CA ALA A 512 -22.68 -3.92 14.54
C ALA A 512 -24.04 -4.48 14.08
N ALA A 513 -24.02 -5.68 13.48
CA ALA A 513 -25.23 -6.32 12.96
C ALA A 513 -26.29 -6.49 14.05
N GLY A 514 -27.53 -6.09 13.74
CA GLY A 514 -28.64 -6.19 14.68
C GLY A 514 -28.79 -5.01 15.65
N ILE A 515 -27.86 -4.07 15.66
CA ILE A 515 -27.98 -2.84 16.47
C ILE A 515 -28.78 -1.79 15.69
N PRO A 516 -29.88 -1.24 16.24
CA PRO A 516 -30.70 -0.28 15.52
C PRO A 516 -30.03 1.10 15.47
N ALA A 517 -30.09 1.75 14.31
CA ALA A 517 -29.60 3.12 14.10
C ALA A 517 -30.69 4.12 14.57
N ASN A 518 -30.73 4.41 15.87
CA ASN A 518 -31.72 5.30 16.49
C ASN A 518 -31.10 6.20 17.57
N ASP A 519 -31.87 7.11 18.10
CA ASP A 519 -31.43 8.06 19.11
C ASP A 519 -31.00 7.39 20.44
N ALA A 520 -31.64 6.28 20.82
CA ALA A 520 -31.24 5.54 22.03
C ALA A 520 -29.81 4.96 21.88
N THR A 521 -29.49 4.39 20.71
CA THR A 521 -28.12 3.90 20.40
C THR A 521 -27.13 5.05 20.37
N ARG A 522 -27.51 6.21 19.76
CA ARG A 522 -26.65 7.40 19.74
C ARG A 522 -26.33 7.90 21.14
N GLN A 523 -27.37 8.01 22.02
CA GLN A 523 -27.19 8.44 23.40
C GLN A 523 -26.33 7.45 24.20
N ALA A 524 -26.50 6.14 24.00
CA ALA A 524 -25.70 5.12 24.65
C ALA A 524 -24.21 5.25 24.27
N LEU A 525 -23.90 5.43 22.97
CA LEU A 525 -22.54 5.67 22.50
C LEU A 525 -21.96 6.99 22.99
N MET A 526 -22.73 8.08 23.00
CA MET A 526 -22.30 9.35 23.59
C MET A 526 -22.02 9.22 25.08
N SER A 527 -22.86 8.51 25.82
CA SER A 527 -22.62 8.21 27.23
C SER A 527 -21.40 7.34 27.46
N TYR A 528 -21.15 6.38 26.58
CA TYR A 528 -19.91 5.59 26.60
C TYR A 528 -18.68 6.47 26.34
N CYS A 529 -18.71 7.29 25.31
CA CYS A 529 -17.62 8.24 25.00
C CYS A 529 -17.34 9.17 26.18
N SER A 530 -18.35 9.69 26.86
CA SER A 530 -18.17 10.62 28.00
C SER A 530 -17.39 10.03 29.19
N LYS A 531 -17.35 8.70 29.30
CA LYS A 531 -16.60 7.98 30.35
C LYS A 531 -15.13 7.72 29.95
N HIS A 532 -14.82 7.79 28.66
CA HIS A 532 -13.51 7.39 28.12
C HIS A 532 -12.76 8.52 27.40
N ILE A 533 -13.46 9.59 27.03
CA ILE A 533 -12.92 10.71 26.23
C ILE A 533 -13.00 12.00 27.05
N ALA A 534 -11.90 12.77 27.03
CA ALA A 534 -11.87 14.08 27.67
C ALA A 534 -12.90 15.03 27.03
N LYS A 535 -13.47 15.93 27.84
CA LYS A 535 -14.57 16.82 27.43
C LYS A 535 -14.28 17.64 26.18
N TYR A 536 -13.03 18.08 25.98
CA TYR A 536 -12.61 18.86 24.81
C TYR A 536 -12.57 18.03 23.51
N ALA A 537 -12.38 16.73 23.61
CA ALA A 537 -12.26 15.79 22.51
C ALA A 537 -13.56 14.99 22.23
N MET A 538 -14.59 15.23 23.03
CA MET A 538 -15.88 14.56 22.84
C MET A 538 -16.49 14.84 21.47
N PRO A 539 -16.97 13.83 20.76
CA PRO A 539 -17.79 14.05 19.57
C PRO A 539 -18.99 14.96 19.88
N CYS A 540 -19.21 15.95 19.04
CA CYS A 540 -20.42 16.78 19.13
C CYS A 540 -21.65 16.06 18.58
N ASP A 541 -21.42 15.11 17.67
CA ASP A 541 -22.45 14.27 17.04
C ASP A 541 -21.87 12.92 16.62
N ILE A 542 -22.74 11.91 16.58
CA ILE A 542 -22.48 10.58 16.03
C ILE A 542 -23.49 10.33 14.91
N GLU A 543 -23.02 10.30 13.66
CA GLU A 543 -23.82 9.98 12.49
C GLU A 543 -23.68 8.51 12.13
N PHE A 544 -24.79 7.79 12.01
CA PHE A 544 -24.78 6.39 11.61
C PHE A 544 -24.73 6.26 10.09
N ARG A 545 -23.91 5.33 9.61
CA ARG A 545 -23.75 4.98 8.19
C ARG A 545 -23.82 3.47 7.99
N ASP A 546 -24.52 3.02 6.95
CA ASP A 546 -24.54 1.61 6.56
C ASP A 546 -23.16 1.15 6.11
N GLU A 547 -22.43 2.01 5.40
CA GLU A 547 -21.05 1.81 4.99
C GLU A 547 -20.25 3.11 5.12
N LEU A 548 -19.01 3.00 5.60
CA LEU A 548 -18.05 4.09 5.53
C LEU A 548 -17.37 4.12 4.16
N PRO A 549 -17.14 5.30 3.55
CA PRO A 549 -16.48 5.41 2.27
C PRO A 549 -15.07 4.83 2.36
N LYS A 550 -14.61 4.16 1.29
CA LYS A 550 -13.30 3.52 1.23
C LYS A 550 -12.48 4.01 0.05
N THR A 551 -11.20 4.12 0.26
CA THR A 551 -10.23 4.35 -0.81
C THR A 551 -10.11 3.11 -1.69
N LEU A 552 -9.49 3.25 -2.87
CA LEU A 552 -9.23 2.14 -3.80
C LEU A 552 -8.33 1.03 -3.20
N VAL A 553 -7.59 1.35 -2.14
CA VAL A 553 -6.75 0.37 -1.40
C VAL A 553 -7.45 -0.18 -0.14
N GLY A 554 -8.73 0.14 0.07
CA GLY A 554 -9.58 -0.40 1.13
C GLY A 554 -9.51 0.32 2.47
N LYS A 555 -8.80 1.45 2.58
CA LYS A 555 -8.77 2.31 3.78
C LYS A 555 -10.04 3.15 3.86
N VAL A 556 -10.43 3.58 5.08
CA VAL A 556 -11.52 4.55 5.23
C VAL A 556 -11.13 5.88 4.58
N ALA A 557 -11.98 6.38 3.69
CA ALA A 557 -11.77 7.62 2.94
C ALA A 557 -12.36 8.82 3.74
N TYR A 558 -11.72 9.18 4.86
CA TYR A 558 -12.19 10.25 5.76
C TYR A 558 -12.41 11.60 5.05
N ARG A 559 -11.64 11.90 3.99
CA ARG A 559 -11.80 13.14 3.21
C ARG A 559 -13.15 13.26 2.53
N VAL A 560 -13.70 12.15 2.07
CA VAL A 560 -15.06 12.14 1.50
C VAL A 560 -16.05 12.62 2.53
N LEU A 561 -15.88 12.19 3.80
CA LEU A 561 -16.73 12.64 4.91
C LEU A 561 -16.48 14.12 5.27
N GLU A 562 -15.24 14.59 5.20
CA GLU A 562 -14.89 16.01 5.39
C GLU A 562 -15.52 16.88 4.30
N GLU A 563 -15.44 16.47 3.03
CA GLU A 563 -16.04 17.16 1.89
C GLU A 563 -17.56 17.20 1.98
N GLU A 564 -18.21 16.09 2.38
CA GLU A 564 -19.64 16.05 2.62
C GLU A 564 -20.07 17.04 3.72
N GLU A 565 -19.34 17.11 4.83
CA GLU A 565 -19.66 18.03 5.93
C GLU A 565 -19.37 19.49 5.57
N GLN A 566 -18.29 19.77 4.83
CA GLN A 566 -18.02 21.11 4.32
C GLN A 566 -19.12 21.59 3.37
N ALA A 567 -19.62 20.71 2.49
CA ALA A 567 -20.73 21.03 1.60
C ALA A 567 -22.03 21.31 2.37
N LYS A 568 -22.33 20.55 3.43
CA LYS A 568 -23.47 20.81 4.31
C LYS A 568 -23.34 22.18 4.99
N HIS A 569 -22.17 22.48 5.54
CA HIS A 569 -21.91 23.73 6.24
C HIS A 569 -21.99 24.93 5.30
N ALA A 570 -21.46 24.82 4.07
CA ALA A 570 -21.58 25.88 3.06
C ALA A 570 -23.03 26.16 2.64
N ALA A 571 -23.87 25.12 2.61
CA ALA A 571 -25.29 25.24 2.28
C ALA A 571 -26.10 25.90 3.44
N GLU A 572 -25.65 25.76 4.68
CA GLU A 572 -26.31 26.30 5.88
C GLU A 572 -25.87 27.75 6.19
N THR A 573 -24.75 28.21 5.64
CA THR A 573 -24.24 29.56 5.87
C THR A 573 -24.73 30.49 4.74
N PRO A 574 -25.67 31.44 4.99
CA PRO A 574 -26.11 32.39 3.96
C PRO A 574 -24.92 33.21 3.47
N ALA A 575 -24.83 33.40 2.16
CA ALA A 575 -23.83 34.30 1.57
C ALA A 575 -23.94 35.69 2.24
N ALA A 576 -22.83 36.21 2.76
CA ALA A 576 -22.78 37.58 3.25
C ALA A 576 -23.26 38.53 2.15
N PRO A 577 -24.11 39.51 2.44
CA PRO A 577 -24.56 40.46 1.43
C PRO A 577 -23.33 41.22 0.87
N ALA A 578 -23.25 41.28 -0.47
CA ALA A 578 -22.24 42.04 -1.16
C ALA A 578 -22.28 43.49 -0.64
N GLU A 579 -21.15 43.99 -0.12
CA GLU A 579 -21.01 45.40 0.18
C GLU A 579 -21.21 46.17 -1.12
N GLU A 580 -22.30 46.95 -1.19
CA GLU A 580 -22.51 47.95 -2.23
C GLU A 580 -21.38 49.00 -2.08
N GLU A 581 -20.46 49.03 -3.03
CA GLU A 581 -19.55 50.16 -3.23
C GLU A 581 -20.40 51.42 -3.44
N LYS A 582 -20.56 52.23 -2.40
CA LYS A 582 -21.03 53.59 -2.55
C LYS A 582 -19.92 54.42 -3.23
N LYS A 583 -20.24 54.86 -4.46
CA LYS A 583 -19.53 55.91 -5.19
C LYS A 583 -19.40 57.22 -4.41
#